data_997a6a9b49235f218b1dfeb566325996
#
_entry.id   997a6a9b49235f218b1dfeb566325996
#
_cell.length_a   1.000
_cell.length_b   1.000
_cell.length_c   1.000
_cell.angle_alpha   90.00
_cell.angle_beta   90.00
_cell.angle_gamma   90.00
#
_symmetry.space_group_name_H-M   'P 1'
#
loop_
_entity.id
_entity.type
_entity.pdbx_description
1 polymer ?
#
loop_
_entity_poly.entity_id
_entity_poly.type
_entity_poly.pdbx_seq_one_letter_code
_entity_poly.pdbx_strand_id
1 'polypeptide(L)'
;MLAGVMALGMLAGCGGSGKSDSDGGSSDKKSSDANIAVFYYTYSDTYIASVRTALDAKLDEMGVEYQDYDGNSNQTTQNEQIDTAIQTGATALIVNIVTSGSVDASSQIVEKAEAAGIPVIFFNRAIEDDKTEGDVLGSYDKCAFVGTDAPEAGHMQGEMIGNYVVEHFDEMDINGDGKISYAMFMGQLGNAEAIYRTQFAVEDADKIITDAGKPALEYFDASNSDKYQVDQDGNWSATAANNYMTTNLSQYNEGSNNMIE
;
A
#
# COMPACT_ATOMS: atom_id res chain seq x y z
N MET A 1 38.62 -38.45 -30.80
CA MET A 1 39.08 -37.95 -32.13
C MET A 1 38.47 -36.58 -32.34
N LEU A 2 39.18 -35.73 -32.49
CA LEU A 2 39.87 -34.51 -33.01
C LEU A 2 39.30 -33.29 -32.28
N ALA A 3 39.96 -32.52 -31.47
CA ALA A 3 41.16 -31.71 -31.63
C ALA A 3 41.06 -30.62 -32.72
N GLY A 4 41.00 -29.37 -32.31
CA GLY A 4 41.08 -28.21 -33.19
C GLY A 4 41.32 -26.94 -32.35
N VAL A 5 42.59 -26.62 -32.20
CA VAL A 5 43.30 -25.53 -31.56
C VAL A 5 43.53 -24.41 -32.60
N MET A 6 43.84 -23.18 -32.08
CA MET A 6 44.52 -22.02 -32.73
C MET A 6 43.57 -20.91 -33.24
N ALA A 7 43.92 -19.63 -33.15
CA ALA A 7 45.18 -18.98 -32.85
C ALA A 7 45.00 -17.52 -32.40
N LEU A 8 45.97 -17.02 -31.65
CA LEU A 8 46.29 -15.62 -31.37
C LEU A 8 46.42 -14.74 -32.62
N GLY A 9 46.08 -13.49 -32.52
CA GLY A 9 46.47 -12.43 -33.43
C GLY A 9 46.64 -11.11 -32.67
N MET A 10 47.86 -10.84 -32.18
CA MET A 10 48.29 -9.48 -31.79
C MET A 10 48.65 -8.71 -33.06
N LEU A 11 48.21 -7.47 -33.14
CA LEU A 11 48.85 -6.46 -33.98
C LEU A 11 48.88 -5.14 -33.24
N ALA A 12 50.11 -4.77 -32.85
CA ALA A 12 50.46 -3.43 -32.42
C ALA A 12 50.63 -2.53 -33.65
N GLY A 13 50.15 -1.32 -33.57
CA GLY A 13 50.38 -0.29 -34.57
C GLY A 13 50.46 1.10 -33.86
N CYS A 14 51.67 1.60 -33.71
CA CYS A 14 51.96 2.96 -33.27
C CYS A 14 51.77 3.95 -34.43
N GLY A 15 51.34 5.17 -34.10
CA GLY A 15 51.84 6.36 -34.78
C GLY A 15 50.77 7.39 -35.20
N GLY A 16 50.91 8.63 -34.65
CA GLY A 16 50.45 9.82 -35.38
C GLY A 16 49.71 10.85 -34.51
N SER A 17 50.41 11.88 -34.14
CA SER A 17 49.91 13.13 -33.49
C SER A 17 48.84 13.85 -34.29
N GLY A 18 47.81 14.32 -33.60
CA GLY A 18 46.85 15.29 -34.10
C GLY A 18 46.03 15.84 -32.95
N LYS A 19 46.36 17.05 -32.48
CA LYS A 19 45.53 17.85 -31.56
C LYS A 19 44.22 18.18 -32.24
N SER A 20 43.12 17.91 -31.58
CA SER A 20 41.86 18.62 -31.76
C SER A 20 41.15 18.63 -30.40
N ASP A 21 41.08 19.79 -29.80
CA ASP A 21 40.23 20.09 -28.67
C ASP A 21 38.77 19.85 -29.07
N SER A 22 38.11 18.90 -28.43
CA SER A 22 36.66 18.83 -28.33
C SER A 22 36.33 18.45 -26.92
N ASP A 23 35.88 19.47 -26.23
CA ASP A 23 35.26 19.44 -24.92
C ASP A 23 34.03 18.51 -24.99
N GLY A 24 34.21 17.27 -24.60
CA GLY A 24 33.18 16.27 -24.42
C GLY A 24 33.13 15.95 -22.93
N GLY A 25 32.32 16.73 -22.20
CA GLY A 25 32.02 16.46 -20.81
C GLY A 25 31.43 15.06 -20.68
N SER A 26 32.26 14.08 -20.42
CA SER A 26 31.86 12.81 -19.83
C SER A 26 31.38 13.15 -18.42
N SER A 27 30.08 13.26 -18.27
CA SER A 27 29.46 13.17 -16.95
C SER A 27 29.72 11.75 -16.46
N ASP A 28 30.82 11.56 -15.74
CA ASP A 28 30.99 10.42 -14.86
C ASP A 28 29.77 10.43 -13.92
N LYS A 29 28.73 9.64 -14.25
CA LYS A 29 27.72 9.21 -13.26
C LYS A 29 28.54 8.49 -12.18
N LYS A 30 28.85 9.19 -11.10
CA LYS A 30 29.28 8.57 -9.87
C LYS A 30 28.19 7.55 -9.56
N SER A 31 28.50 6.25 -9.66
CA SER A 31 27.64 5.24 -9.07
C SER A 31 27.53 5.62 -7.60
N SER A 32 26.34 5.91 -7.13
CA SER A 32 26.14 6.11 -5.70
C SER A 32 26.54 4.80 -5.02
N ASP A 33 27.29 4.85 -3.91
CA ASP A 33 27.54 3.68 -3.08
C ASP A 33 26.25 3.16 -2.40
N ALA A 34 25.09 3.66 -2.84
CA ALA A 34 23.79 3.29 -2.32
C ALA A 34 23.35 1.95 -2.90
N ASN A 35 23.00 1.03 -2.02
CA ASN A 35 22.39 -0.26 -2.29
C ASN A 35 21.08 -0.31 -1.49
N ILE A 36 19.95 -0.08 -2.15
CA ILE A 36 18.64 0.05 -1.51
C ILE A 36 17.91 -1.28 -1.54
N ALA A 37 17.41 -1.73 -0.39
CA ALA A 37 16.54 -2.89 -0.31
C ALA A 37 15.09 -2.43 -0.17
N VAL A 38 14.23 -2.84 -1.11
CA VAL A 38 12.81 -2.47 -1.14
C VAL A 38 11.95 -3.68 -0.86
N PHE A 39 11.09 -3.59 0.14
CA PHE A 39 10.25 -4.69 0.60
C PHE A 39 8.79 -4.35 0.40
N TYR A 40 8.07 -5.24 -0.27
CA TYR A 40 6.63 -5.14 -0.50
C TYR A 40 5.92 -6.21 0.31
N TYR A 41 4.74 -5.89 0.88
CA TYR A 41 3.98 -6.87 1.63
C TYR A 41 3.53 -8.05 0.75
N THR A 42 3.19 -7.76 -0.51
CA THR A 42 2.96 -8.75 -1.58
C THR A 42 3.06 -8.11 -2.96
N TYR A 43 3.52 -8.88 -3.95
CA TYR A 43 3.54 -8.44 -5.36
C TYR A 43 2.17 -8.57 -6.04
N SER A 44 1.27 -9.38 -5.48
CA SER A 44 -0.03 -9.65 -6.09
C SER A 44 -1.05 -8.52 -5.96
N ASP A 45 -0.82 -7.55 -5.08
CA ASP A 45 -1.66 -6.36 -4.93
C ASP A 45 -1.49 -5.43 -6.14
N THR A 46 -2.61 -5.09 -6.80
CA THR A 46 -2.62 -4.26 -8.02
C THR A 46 -2.10 -2.84 -7.77
N TYR A 47 -2.46 -2.23 -6.63
CA TYR A 47 -1.99 -0.90 -6.28
C TYR A 47 -0.49 -0.92 -5.98
N ILE A 48 -0.05 -1.86 -5.16
CA ILE A 48 1.38 -2.01 -4.83
C ILE A 48 2.21 -2.33 -6.07
N ALA A 49 1.69 -3.11 -7.02
CA ALA A 49 2.37 -3.34 -8.30
C ALA A 49 2.59 -2.03 -9.09
N SER A 50 1.62 -1.10 -9.05
CA SER A 50 1.78 0.22 -9.68
C SER A 50 2.81 1.09 -8.95
N VAL A 51 2.81 1.08 -7.61
CA VAL A 51 3.81 1.79 -6.79
C VAL A 51 5.20 1.24 -7.05
N ARG A 52 5.37 -0.09 -7.08
CA ARG A 52 6.64 -0.74 -7.40
C ARG A 52 7.18 -0.26 -8.74
N THR A 53 6.37 -0.33 -9.79
CA THR A 53 6.78 0.12 -11.13
C THR A 53 7.25 1.58 -11.13
N ALA A 54 6.56 2.46 -10.39
CA ALA A 54 6.94 3.88 -10.32
C ALA A 54 8.21 4.10 -9.48
N LEU A 55 8.37 3.37 -8.39
CA LEU A 55 9.54 3.45 -7.52
C LEU A 55 10.79 2.93 -8.23
N ASP A 56 10.69 1.76 -8.91
CA ASP A 56 11.79 1.19 -9.71
C ASP A 56 12.26 2.20 -10.78
N ALA A 57 11.32 2.75 -11.54
CA ALA A 57 11.64 3.76 -12.55
C ALA A 57 12.36 4.99 -11.94
N LYS A 58 11.98 5.38 -10.72
CA LYS A 58 12.61 6.51 -10.03
C LYS A 58 14.00 6.18 -9.52
N LEU A 59 14.21 5.00 -8.98
CA LEU A 59 15.52 4.52 -8.54
C LEU A 59 16.48 4.37 -9.73
N ASP A 60 15.98 3.85 -10.87
CA ASP A 60 16.72 3.77 -12.12
C ASP A 60 17.14 5.16 -12.64
N GLU A 61 16.20 6.14 -12.62
CA GLU A 61 16.49 7.52 -13.00
C GLU A 61 17.59 8.14 -12.12
N MET A 62 17.59 7.81 -10.82
CA MET A 62 18.60 8.27 -9.87
C MET A 62 19.93 7.55 -10.03
N GLY A 63 19.98 6.41 -10.74
CA GLY A 63 21.17 5.62 -10.97
C GLY A 63 21.68 4.97 -9.69
N VAL A 64 20.82 4.59 -8.78
CA VAL A 64 21.16 3.84 -7.56
C VAL A 64 20.89 2.35 -7.78
N GLU A 65 21.69 1.50 -7.11
CA GLU A 65 21.43 0.05 -7.09
C GLU A 65 20.32 -0.26 -6.09
N TYR A 66 19.41 -1.15 -6.46
CA TYR A 66 18.35 -1.61 -5.57
C TYR A 66 17.98 -3.07 -5.81
N GLN A 67 17.36 -3.66 -4.80
CA GLN A 67 16.83 -5.02 -4.85
C GLN A 67 15.44 -5.06 -4.24
N ASP A 68 14.47 -5.60 -4.96
CA ASP A 68 13.10 -5.82 -4.53
C ASP A 68 12.90 -7.18 -3.87
N TYR A 69 12.03 -7.19 -2.86
CA TYR A 69 11.66 -8.38 -2.10
C TYR A 69 10.14 -8.48 -1.97
N ASP A 70 9.60 -9.68 -2.23
CA ASP A 70 8.19 -10.01 -2.01
C ASP A 70 8.00 -10.65 -0.65
N GLY A 71 7.30 -10.00 0.26
CA GLY A 71 6.95 -10.56 1.56
C GLY A 71 5.91 -11.69 1.48
N ASN A 72 5.27 -11.84 0.32
CA ASN A 72 4.26 -12.87 0.07
C ASN A 72 3.20 -12.97 1.19
N SER A 73 2.77 -11.81 1.69
CA SER A 73 1.82 -11.65 2.80
C SER A 73 2.25 -12.37 4.10
N ASN A 74 3.55 -12.57 4.29
CA ASN A 74 4.11 -13.25 5.46
C ASN A 74 5.17 -12.39 6.15
N GLN A 75 4.88 -11.90 7.36
CA GLN A 75 5.79 -11.03 8.11
C GLN A 75 7.10 -11.71 8.49
N THR A 76 7.08 -13.01 8.77
CA THR A 76 8.31 -13.77 9.07
C THR A 76 9.23 -13.81 7.85
N THR A 77 8.68 -14.07 6.67
CA THR A 77 9.43 -14.04 5.40
C THR A 77 10.03 -12.65 5.17
N GLN A 78 9.26 -11.58 5.37
CA GLN A 78 9.78 -10.21 5.23
C GLN A 78 10.92 -9.92 6.21
N ASN A 79 10.80 -10.35 7.47
CA ASN A 79 11.85 -10.17 8.47
C ASN A 79 13.15 -10.91 8.10
N GLU A 80 13.06 -12.13 7.55
CA GLU A 80 14.21 -12.90 7.07
C GLU A 80 14.87 -12.25 5.84
N GLN A 81 14.06 -11.69 4.94
CA GLN A 81 14.56 -10.93 3.79
C GLN A 81 15.29 -9.66 4.22
N ILE A 82 14.79 -8.94 5.24
CA ILE A 82 15.44 -7.75 5.80
C ILE A 82 16.80 -8.13 6.41
N ASP A 83 16.86 -9.22 7.19
CA ASP A 83 18.12 -9.71 7.74
C ASP A 83 19.13 -10.03 6.64
N THR A 84 18.67 -10.69 5.58
CA THR A 84 19.49 -11.03 4.41
C THR A 84 20.00 -9.77 3.70
N ALA A 85 19.15 -8.80 3.46
CA ALA A 85 19.50 -7.55 2.78
C ALA A 85 20.56 -6.77 3.59
N ILE A 86 20.39 -6.65 4.90
CA ILE A 86 21.36 -5.99 5.78
C ILE A 86 22.71 -6.74 5.73
N GLN A 87 22.70 -8.07 5.83
CA GLN A 87 23.92 -8.89 5.77
C GLN A 87 24.65 -8.80 4.41
N THR A 88 23.92 -8.57 3.33
CA THR A 88 24.47 -8.41 1.98
C THR A 88 24.81 -6.97 1.63
N GLY A 89 24.74 -6.04 2.58
CA GLY A 89 25.25 -4.69 2.46
C GLY A 89 24.24 -3.66 1.98
N ALA A 90 22.96 -3.85 2.28
CA ALA A 90 21.96 -2.79 2.09
C ALA A 90 22.36 -1.54 2.88
N THR A 91 22.25 -0.38 2.24
CA THR A 91 22.56 0.93 2.83
C THR A 91 21.33 1.72 3.24
N ALA A 92 20.15 1.27 2.82
CA ALA A 92 18.83 1.80 3.20
C ALA A 92 17.75 0.74 2.99
N LEU A 93 16.69 0.81 3.80
CA LEU A 93 15.50 -0.02 3.67
C LEU A 93 14.30 0.85 3.30
N ILE A 94 13.52 0.42 2.30
CA ILE A 94 12.21 0.98 1.96
C ILE A 94 11.19 -0.14 2.17
N VAL A 95 10.25 0.02 3.09
CA VAL A 95 9.44 -1.09 3.61
C VAL A 95 7.95 -0.81 3.52
N ASN A 96 7.26 -1.60 2.71
CA ASN A 96 5.81 -1.77 2.80
C ASN A 96 5.53 -2.97 3.70
N ILE A 97 5.23 -2.72 4.96
CA ILE A 97 5.15 -3.73 6.00
C ILE A 97 4.01 -4.74 5.77
N VAL A 98 4.23 -6.03 6.06
CA VAL A 98 3.19 -7.05 5.91
C VAL A 98 2.08 -6.89 6.95
N THR A 99 2.44 -6.74 8.23
CA THR A 99 1.44 -6.60 9.30
C THR A 99 1.21 -5.11 9.61
N SER A 100 0.22 -4.53 8.90
CA SER A 100 -0.16 -3.12 9.08
C SER A 100 -0.64 -2.84 10.50
N GLY A 101 -0.27 -1.67 11.04
CA GLY A 101 -0.69 -1.23 12.37
C GLY A 101 -0.04 -1.97 13.55
N SER A 102 0.95 -2.82 13.29
CA SER A 102 1.61 -3.62 14.33
C SER A 102 2.91 -2.95 14.80
N VAL A 103 2.88 -2.37 15.99
CA VAL A 103 4.06 -1.82 16.67
C VAL A 103 5.17 -2.88 16.83
N ASP A 104 4.80 -4.12 17.19
CA ASP A 104 5.78 -5.19 17.35
C ASP A 104 6.52 -5.50 16.03
N ALA A 105 5.81 -5.54 14.90
CA ALA A 105 6.42 -5.84 13.61
C ALA A 105 7.30 -4.69 13.12
N SER A 106 6.84 -3.46 13.24
CA SER A 106 7.59 -2.27 12.81
C SER A 106 8.80 -2.00 13.69
N SER A 107 8.67 -2.11 15.02
CA SER A 107 9.80 -1.96 15.95
C SER A 107 10.93 -2.94 15.68
N GLN A 108 10.61 -4.21 15.41
CA GLN A 108 11.63 -5.20 15.04
C GLN A 108 12.43 -4.79 13.80
N ILE A 109 11.76 -4.19 12.82
CA ILE A 109 12.42 -3.72 11.60
C ILE A 109 13.29 -2.50 11.90
N VAL A 110 12.79 -1.56 12.71
CA VAL A 110 13.55 -0.36 13.14
C VAL A 110 14.79 -0.76 13.92
N GLU A 111 14.66 -1.66 14.90
CA GLU A 111 15.79 -2.18 15.68
C GLU A 111 16.90 -2.78 14.80
N LYS A 112 16.52 -3.53 13.75
CA LYS A 112 17.49 -4.08 12.80
C LYS A 112 18.18 -3.00 11.98
N ALA A 113 17.44 -1.99 11.51
CA ALA A 113 17.98 -0.86 10.76
C ALA A 113 18.91 -0.02 11.65
N GLU A 114 18.52 0.25 12.89
CA GLU A 114 19.33 0.98 13.88
C GLU A 114 20.63 0.23 14.21
N ALA A 115 20.56 -1.07 14.48
CA ALA A 115 21.73 -1.91 14.74
C ALA A 115 22.73 -1.91 13.57
N ALA A 116 22.23 -1.81 12.34
CA ALA A 116 23.02 -1.68 11.12
C ALA A 116 23.46 -0.23 10.83
N GLY A 117 22.90 0.76 11.53
CA GLY A 117 23.17 2.19 11.34
C GLY A 117 22.61 2.77 10.04
N ILE A 118 21.66 2.11 9.40
CA ILE A 118 21.07 2.48 8.09
C ILE A 118 19.66 3.06 8.24
N PRO A 119 19.22 3.95 7.34
CA PRO A 119 17.87 4.48 7.37
C PRO A 119 16.81 3.43 6.98
N VAL A 120 15.62 3.57 7.55
CA VAL A 120 14.42 2.84 7.16
C VAL A 120 13.29 3.82 6.85
N ILE A 121 12.67 3.62 5.69
CA ILE A 121 11.51 4.39 5.25
C ILE A 121 10.36 3.41 5.06
N PHE A 122 9.34 3.53 5.90
CA PHE A 122 8.10 2.79 5.70
C PHE A 122 7.21 3.53 4.71
N PHE A 123 6.37 2.80 3.98
CA PHE A 123 5.43 3.44 3.07
C PHE A 123 4.09 2.70 2.99
N ASN A 124 3.03 3.45 2.68
CA ASN A 124 1.66 3.05 2.42
C ASN A 124 0.95 2.42 3.61
N ARG A 125 1.45 1.35 4.18
CA ARG A 125 0.79 0.59 5.27
C ARG A 125 1.21 1.14 6.61
N ALA A 126 0.24 1.44 7.48
CA ALA A 126 0.49 1.96 8.82
C ALA A 126 1.42 1.05 9.62
N ILE A 127 2.34 1.64 10.36
CA ILE A 127 3.35 0.94 11.17
C ILE A 127 2.98 0.90 12.66
N GLU A 128 1.98 1.67 13.05
CA GLU A 128 1.48 1.84 14.40
C GLU A 128 -0.04 1.91 14.37
N ASP A 129 -0.68 1.74 15.51
CA ASP A 129 -2.10 2.04 15.69
C ASP A 129 -2.28 3.48 16.20
N ASP A 130 -3.52 3.97 16.25
CA ASP A 130 -3.89 5.31 16.68
C ASP A 130 -3.49 5.65 18.12
N LYS A 131 -3.20 4.66 18.97
CA LYS A 131 -2.82 4.86 20.38
C LYS A 131 -1.32 5.01 20.57
N THR A 132 -0.55 4.55 19.61
CA THR A 132 0.91 4.49 19.65
C THR A 132 1.55 5.30 18.54
N GLU A 133 0.76 6.12 17.84
CA GLU A 133 1.22 6.94 16.73
C GLU A 133 2.41 7.83 17.13
N GLY A 134 3.52 7.65 16.40
CA GLY A 134 4.77 8.37 16.64
C GLY A 134 5.78 7.65 17.53
N ASP A 135 5.40 6.59 18.24
CA ASP A 135 6.31 5.86 19.14
C ASP A 135 7.42 5.15 18.36
N VAL A 136 7.06 4.46 17.27
CA VAL A 136 8.04 3.76 16.41
C VAL A 136 8.87 4.73 15.60
N LEU A 137 8.24 5.77 15.03
CA LEU A 137 8.97 6.82 14.29
C LEU A 137 9.95 7.58 15.18
N GLY A 138 9.54 7.87 16.41
CA GLY A 138 10.37 8.60 17.39
C GLY A 138 11.49 7.76 18.00
N SER A 139 11.48 6.44 17.84
CA SER A 139 12.48 5.54 18.41
C SER A 139 13.83 5.58 17.72
N TYR A 140 13.88 6.00 16.46
CA TYR A 140 15.11 6.04 15.67
C TYR A 140 15.16 7.26 14.73
N ASP A 141 16.21 8.08 14.84
CA ASP A 141 16.37 9.34 14.08
C ASP A 141 16.41 9.16 12.54
N LYS A 142 16.67 7.94 12.06
CA LYS A 142 16.70 7.63 10.63
C LYS A 142 15.49 6.80 10.19
N CYS A 143 14.39 6.86 10.93
CA CYS A 143 13.11 6.27 10.58
C CYS A 143 12.18 7.33 9.99
N ALA A 144 11.44 6.98 8.94
CA ALA A 144 10.42 7.82 8.34
C ALA A 144 9.23 6.99 7.84
N PHE A 145 8.08 7.63 7.72
CA PHE A 145 6.87 7.04 7.12
C PHE A 145 6.34 7.95 6.00
N VAL A 146 5.97 7.33 4.89
CA VAL A 146 5.32 7.99 3.75
C VAL A 146 4.02 7.26 3.43
N GLY A 147 2.91 7.86 3.77
CA GLY A 147 1.59 7.26 3.58
C GLY A 147 0.48 8.29 3.71
N THR A 148 -0.76 7.79 3.76
CA THR A 148 -1.95 8.58 4.06
C THR A 148 -2.26 8.49 5.54
N ASP A 149 -2.91 9.53 6.07
CA ASP A 149 -3.61 9.46 7.34
C ASP A 149 -4.87 8.60 7.14
N ALA A 150 -4.88 7.40 7.72
CA ALA A 150 -5.98 6.46 7.51
C ALA A 150 -7.30 6.91 8.16
N PRO A 151 -7.32 7.45 9.40
CA PRO A 151 -8.50 8.09 9.98
C PRO A 151 -9.03 9.24 9.11
N GLU A 152 -8.17 10.19 8.70
CA GLU A 152 -8.57 11.32 7.84
C GLU A 152 -9.25 10.86 6.56
N ALA A 153 -8.70 9.83 5.91
CA ALA A 153 -9.30 9.25 4.70
C ALA A 153 -10.71 8.68 4.96
N GLY A 154 -10.94 8.09 6.14
CA GLY A 154 -12.26 7.64 6.59
C GLY A 154 -13.23 8.78 6.83
N HIS A 155 -12.80 9.83 7.52
CA HIS A 155 -13.59 11.04 7.78
C HIS A 155 -13.98 11.76 6.49
N MET A 156 -13.05 11.97 5.56
CA MET A 156 -13.33 12.55 4.25
C MET A 156 -14.37 11.72 3.49
N GLN A 157 -14.27 10.41 3.54
CA GLN A 157 -15.22 9.49 2.89
C GLN A 157 -16.62 9.62 3.51
N GLY A 158 -16.71 9.67 4.84
CA GLY A 158 -17.97 9.87 5.57
C GLY A 158 -18.62 11.22 5.26
N GLU A 159 -17.82 12.29 5.21
CA GLU A 159 -18.30 13.62 4.81
C GLU A 159 -18.86 13.64 3.39
N MET A 160 -18.18 13.03 2.44
CA MET A 160 -18.64 12.93 1.05
C MET A 160 -19.95 12.14 0.95
N ILE A 161 -20.06 11.00 1.61
CA ILE A 161 -21.26 10.16 1.62
C ILE A 161 -22.41 10.91 2.30
N GLY A 162 -22.20 11.44 3.49
CA GLY A 162 -23.24 12.13 4.25
C GLY A 162 -23.84 13.32 3.50
N ASN A 163 -22.98 14.16 2.93
CA ASN A 163 -23.44 15.31 2.14
C ASN A 163 -24.21 14.87 0.89
N TYR A 164 -23.73 13.85 0.17
CA TYR A 164 -24.41 13.33 -1.01
C TYR A 164 -25.79 12.75 -0.68
N VAL A 165 -25.87 11.94 0.38
CA VAL A 165 -27.14 11.35 0.83
C VAL A 165 -28.12 12.43 1.25
N VAL A 166 -27.69 13.46 1.99
CA VAL A 166 -28.59 14.57 2.39
C VAL A 166 -29.16 15.30 1.17
N GLU A 167 -28.32 15.56 0.16
CA GLU A 167 -28.73 16.25 -1.06
C GLU A 167 -29.68 15.43 -1.92
N HIS A 168 -29.48 14.10 -1.98
CA HIS A 168 -30.18 13.19 -2.89
C HIS A 168 -31.10 12.18 -2.18
N PHE A 169 -31.44 12.40 -0.91
CA PHE A 169 -32.14 11.41 -0.08
C PHE A 169 -33.41 10.86 -0.74
N ASP A 170 -34.27 11.75 -1.26
CA ASP A 170 -35.55 11.37 -1.85
C ASP A 170 -35.36 10.63 -3.21
N GLU A 171 -34.21 10.77 -3.86
CA GLU A 171 -33.85 10.05 -5.08
C GLU A 171 -33.27 8.68 -4.78
N MET A 172 -32.57 8.57 -3.66
CA MET A 172 -31.91 7.34 -3.21
C MET A 172 -32.88 6.40 -2.47
N ASP A 173 -33.89 6.93 -1.80
CA ASP A 173 -34.99 6.13 -1.19
C ASP A 173 -35.90 5.56 -2.29
N ILE A 174 -35.39 4.56 -3.00
CA ILE A 174 -36.05 3.99 -4.20
C ILE A 174 -37.28 3.20 -3.81
N ASN A 175 -37.26 2.53 -2.66
CA ASN A 175 -38.40 1.73 -2.19
C ASN A 175 -39.45 2.57 -1.43
N GLY A 176 -39.11 3.82 -1.08
CA GLY A 176 -40.02 4.76 -0.42
C GLY A 176 -40.29 4.45 1.05
N ASP A 177 -39.42 3.74 1.72
CA ASP A 177 -39.55 3.38 3.14
C ASP A 177 -39.03 4.46 4.10
N GLY A 178 -38.42 5.50 3.57
CA GLY A 178 -37.87 6.64 4.30
C GLY A 178 -36.47 6.37 4.89
N LYS A 179 -35.74 5.40 4.38
CA LYS A 179 -34.40 5.02 4.83
C LYS A 179 -33.48 4.82 3.63
N ILE A 180 -32.19 4.76 3.88
CA ILE A 180 -31.17 4.39 2.90
C ILE A 180 -30.41 3.19 3.41
N SER A 181 -30.48 2.08 2.67
CA SER A 181 -29.76 0.86 2.98
C SER A 181 -28.47 0.77 2.19
N TYR A 182 -27.38 0.38 2.85
CA TYR A 182 -26.06 0.29 2.24
C TYR A 182 -25.41 -1.08 2.39
N ALA A 183 -24.46 -1.39 1.50
CA ALA A 183 -23.51 -2.49 1.63
C ALA A 183 -22.09 -1.91 1.81
N MET A 184 -21.31 -2.52 2.71
CA MET A 184 -19.92 -2.13 2.99
C MET A 184 -18.98 -3.31 2.78
N PHE A 185 -17.84 -3.05 2.17
CA PHE A 185 -16.81 -4.04 1.94
C PHE A 185 -15.50 -3.60 2.60
N MET A 186 -14.92 -4.51 3.41
CA MET A 186 -13.62 -4.35 4.01
C MET A 186 -12.59 -5.20 3.27
N GLY A 187 -11.47 -4.62 2.83
CA GLY A 187 -10.48 -5.33 2.04
C GLY A 187 -9.66 -6.34 2.83
N GLN A 188 -9.32 -6.01 4.09
CA GLN A 188 -8.49 -6.88 4.94
C GLN A 188 -8.76 -6.63 6.43
N LEU A 189 -8.96 -7.71 7.20
CA LEU A 189 -9.04 -7.63 8.66
C LEU A 189 -7.69 -7.21 9.26
N GLY A 190 -7.73 -6.40 10.30
CA GLY A 190 -6.53 -5.94 11.01
C GLY A 190 -5.69 -4.90 10.27
N ASN A 191 -6.12 -4.49 9.07
CA ASN A 191 -5.48 -3.39 8.34
C ASN A 191 -6.05 -2.06 8.79
N ALA A 192 -5.20 -1.11 9.21
CA ALA A 192 -5.62 0.18 9.76
C ALA A 192 -6.46 0.99 8.77
N GLU A 193 -6.04 1.07 7.51
CA GLU A 193 -6.76 1.81 6.46
C GLU A 193 -8.15 1.21 6.22
N ALA A 194 -8.27 -0.12 6.24
CA ALA A 194 -9.55 -0.80 6.07
C ALA A 194 -10.47 -0.54 7.27
N ILE A 195 -9.95 -0.61 8.49
CA ILE A 195 -10.70 -0.39 9.73
C ILE A 195 -11.27 1.03 9.75
N TYR A 196 -10.43 2.05 9.62
CA TYR A 196 -10.85 3.45 9.76
C TYR A 196 -11.77 3.89 8.63
N ARG A 197 -11.52 3.46 7.39
CA ARG A 197 -12.42 3.76 6.26
C ARG A 197 -13.77 3.08 6.41
N THR A 198 -13.82 1.86 6.91
CA THR A 198 -15.08 1.15 7.16
C THR A 198 -15.86 1.82 8.29
N GLN A 199 -15.18 2.25 9.35
CA GLN A 199 -15.79 2.88 10.51
C GLN A 199 -16.28 4.30 10.20
N PHE A 200 -15.35 5.20 9.88
CA PHE A 200 -15.67 6.64 9.80
C PHE A 200 -16.51 6.99 8.57
N ALA A 201 -16.44 6.19 7.50
CA ALA A 201 -17.32 6.38 6.35
C ALA A 201 -18.81 6.31 6.72
N VAL A 202 -19.15 5.49 7.71
CA VAL A 202 -20.53 5.36 8.18
C VAL A 202 -20.83 6.31 9.35
N GLU A 203 -19.93 6.38 10.34
CA GLU A 203 -20.14 7.20 11.53
C GLU A 203 -20.33 8.70 11.19
N ASP A 204 -19.46 9.25 10.35
CA ASP A 204 -19.54 10.65 9.97
C ASP A 204 -20.68 10.92 8.99
N ALA A 205 -20.95 9.99 8.07
CA ALA A 205 -22.13 10.10 7.20
C ALA A 205 -23.42 10.10 8.02
N ASP A 206 -23.56 9.18 8.97
CA ASP A 206 -24.73 9.11 9.86
C ASP A 206 -24.92 10.39 10.66
N LYS A 207 -23.79 10.96 11.16
CA LYS A 207 -23.85 12.23 11.87
C LYS A 207 -24.39 13.36 11.00
N ILE A 208 -23.91 13.50 9.77
CA ILE A 208 -24.34 14.56 8.83
C ILE A 208 -25.82 14.35 8.45
N ILE A 209 -26.20 13.11 8.15
CA ILE A 209 -27.57 12.75 7.75
C ILE A 209 -28.56 13.01 8.87
N THR A 210 -28.23 12.62 10.11
CA THR A 210 -29.10 12.82 11.27
C THR A 210 -29.16 14.28 11.71
N ASP A 211 -28.07 15.04 11.62
CA ASP A 211 -28.05 16.48 11.85
C ASP A 211 -28.96 17.22 10.83
N ALA A 212 -29.13 16.69 9.63
CA ALA A 212 -30.09 17.18 8.62
C ALA A 212 -31.53 16.71 8.83
N GLY A 213 -31.79 15.95 9.90
CA GLY A 213 -33.14 15.47 10.26
C GLY A 213 -33.62 14.25 9.45
N LYS A 214 -32.72 13.55 8.78
CA LYS A 214 -33.00 12.29 8.08
C LYS A 214 -32.59 11.10 8.95
N PRO A 215 -33.13 9.88 8.72
CA PRO A 215 -32.68 8.66 9.41
C PRO A 215 -31.21 8.32 9.08
N ALA A 216 -30.50 7.72 10.04
CA ALA A 216 -29.18 7.15 9.80
C ALA A 216 -29.22 6.05 8.74
N LEU A 217 -28.09 5.78 8.12
CA LEU A 217 -27.90 4.69 7.17
C LEU A 217 -28.17 3.33 7.83
N GLU A 218 -28.81 2.42 7.12
CA GLU A 218 -29.02 1.05 7.59
C GLU A 218 -28.17 0.07 6.77
N TYR A 219 -27.44 -0.81 7.47
CA TYR A 219 -26.77 -1.91 6.77
C TYR A 219 -27.82 -2.91 6.28
N PHE A 220 -27.76 -3.29 5.01
CA PHE A 220 -28.81 -4.05 4.33
C PHE A 220 -29.15 -5.40 5.00
N ASP A 221 -28.19 -6.04 5.67
CA ASP A 221 -28.37 -7.31 6.37
C ASP A 221 -28.34 -7.11 7.89
N ALA A 222 -29.52 -6.99 8.49
CA ALA A 222 -29.67 -6.82 9.93
C ALA A 222 -29.12 -8.00 10.77
N SER A 223 -28.85 -9.15 10.16
CA SER A 223 -28.24 -10.31 10.83
C SER A 223 -26.72 -10.22 10.92
N ASN A 224 -26.10 -9.37 10.11
CA ASN A 224 -24.67 -9.13 10.15
C ASN A 224 -24.34 -7.98 11.13
N SER A 225 -23.89 -8.36 12.34
CA SER A 225 -23.56 -7.41 13.41
C SER A 225 -22.34 -6.52 13.10
N ASP A 226 -21.45 -6.98 12.22
CA ASP A 226 -20.23 -6.26 11.86
C ASP A 226 -20.50 -5.14 10.85
N LYS A 227 -21.64 -5.23 10.14
CA LYS A 227 -22.08 -4.25 9.13
C LYS A 227 -21.09 -4.05 7.97
N TYR A 228 -20.30 -5.06 7.66
CA TYR A 228 -19.46 -5.14 6.47
C TYR A 228 -19.29 -6.59 6.01
N GLN A 229 -18.85 -6.75 4.78
CA GLN A 229 -18.37 -8.01 4.22
C GLN A 229 -16.86 -7.88 3.96
N VAL A 230 -16.10 -8.90 4.36
CA VAL A 230 -14.64 -8.88 4.21
C VAL A 230 -14.20 -9.80 3.09
N ASP A 231 -13.19 -9.39 2.35
CA ASP A 231 -12.48 -10.27 1.43
C ASP A 231 -11.82 -11.41 2.23
N GLN A 232 -12.26 -12.64 1.96
CA GLN A 232 -11.82 -13.83 2.71
C GLN A 232 -10.31 -14.09 2.56
N ASP A 233 -9.74 -13.68 1.43
CA ASP A 233 -8.32 -13.83 1.15
C ASP A 233 -7.49 -12.64 1.64
N GLY A 234 -8.15 -11.56 2.07
CA GLY A 234 -7.51 -10.33 2.53
C GLY A 234 -6.65 -9.61 1.49
N ASN A 235 -6.99 -9.78 0.21
CA ASN A 235 -6.18 -9.30 -0.91
C ASN A 235 -6.83 -8.14 -1.69
N TRP A 236 -7.85 -7.48 -1.12
CA TRP A 236 -8.56 -6.37 -1.77
C TRP A 236 -9.15 -6.75 -3.13
N SER A 237 -9.69 -7.95 -3.23
CA SER A 237 -10.14 -8.55 -4.48
C SER A 237 -11.41 -7.91 -5.02
N ALA A 238 -11.32 -7.30 -6.20
CA ALA A 238 -12.48 -6.83 -6.94
C ALA A 238 -13.46 -7.98 -7.29
N THR A 239 -12.95 -9.20 -7.47
CA THR A 239 -13.77 -10.40 -7.69
C THR A 239 -14.60 -10.74 -6.46
N ALA A 240 -14.03 -10.67 -5.24
CA ALA A 240 -14.76 -10.92 -4.01
C ALA A 240 -15.90 -9.89 -3.84
N ALA A 241 -15.62 -8.60 -4.01
CA ALA A 241 -16.61 -7.53 -3.93
C ALA A 241 -17.74 -7.73 -4.97
N ASN A 242 -17.40 -8.07 -6.21
CA ASN A 242 -18.38 -8.34 -7.26
C ASN A 242 -19.26 -9.56 -6.96
N ASN A 243 -18.69 -10.62 -6.41
CA ASN A 243 -19.44 -11.80 -5.99
C ASN A 243 -20.39 -11.48 -4.84
N TYR A 244 -19.96 -10.71 -3.84
CA TYR A 244 -20.83 -10.25 -2.75
C TYR A 244 -21.97 -9.39 -3.29
N MET A 245 -21.68 -8.40 -4.13
CA MET A 245 -22.76 -7.56 -4.72
C MET A 245 -23.73 -8.36 -5.55
N THR A 246 -23.26 -9.28 -6.38
CA THR A 246 -24.14 -10.16 -7.17
C THR A 246 -25.06 -11.00 -6.28
N THR A 247 -24.54 -11.55 -5.20
CA THR A 247 -25.30 -12.33 -4.23
C THR A 247 -26.28 -11.44 -3.48
N ASN A 248 -25.83 -10.31 -2.97
CA ASN A 248 -26.66 -9.40 -2.17
C ASN A 248 -27.80 -8.82 -3.00
N LEU A 249 -27.54 -8.33 -4.20
CA LEU A 249 -28.55 -7.76 -5.09
C LEU A 249 -29.58 -8.80 -5.56
N SER A 250 -29.25 -10.09 -5.55
CA SER A 250 -30.22 -11.13 -5.84
C SER A 250 -31.28 -11.30 -4.75
N GLN A 251 -30.96 -10.93 -3.51
CA GLN A 251 -31.82 -11.07 -2.33
C GLN A 251 -32.44 -9.73 -1.90
N TYR A 252 -31.67 -8.64 -2.02
CA TYR A 252 -31.99 -7.29 -1.53
C TYR A 252 -32.13 -6.31 -2.71
N ASN A 253 -32.92 -6.71 -3.70
CA ASN A 253 -33.23 -5.92 -4.87
C ASN A 253 -34.55 -5.16 -4.72
N GLU A 254 -34.97 -4.49 -5.80
CA GLU A 254 -36.21 -3.75 -5.88
C GLU A 254 -37.41 -4.61 -5.41
N GLY A 255 -38.14 -4.09 -4.42
CA GLY A 255 -39.30 -4.74 -3.79
C GLY A 255 -38.96 -5.55 -2.53
N SER A 256 -37.70 -5.65 -2.10
CA SER A 256 -37.33 -6.14 -0.78
C SER A 256 -37.39 -5.02 0.28
N ASN A 257 -37.66 -5.40 1.54
CA ASN A 257 -37.75 -4.43 2.63
C ASN A 257 -36.38 -3.79 3.01
N ASN A 258 -35.29 -4.42 2.61
CA ASN A 258 -33.92 -3.92 2.87
C ASN A 258 -33.16 -3.89 1.54
N MET A 259 -33.76 -3.23 0.57
CA MET A 259 -33.14 -3.01 -0.72
C MET A 259 -31.83 -2.24 -0.54
N ILE A 260 -30.75 -2.66 -1.21
CA ILE A 260 -29.49 -1.91 -1.21
C ILE A 260 -29.68 -0.72 -2.16
N GLU A 261 -29.50 0.48 -1.68
CA GLU A 261 -29.69 1.77 -2.34
C GLU A 261 -28.39 2.58 -2.38
#